data_a561ea6d8b13fbd85676228eb4f82210
#
_entry.id   a561ea6d8b13fbd85676228eb4f82210
#
_cell.length_a   1.000
_cell.length_b   1.000
_cell.length_c   1.000
_cell.angle_alpha   90.00
_cell.angle_beta   90.00
_cell.angle_gamma   90.00
#
_symmetry.space_group_name_H-M   'P 1'
#
loop_
_entity.id
_entity.type
_entity.pdbx_description
1 polymer ?
#
loop_
_entity_poly.entity_id
_entity_poly.type
_entity_poly.pdbx_seq_one_letter_code
_entity_poly.pdbx_strand_id
1 'polypeptide(L)'
;LLVDDVAVSIIVESVWMPAASRTPVWPGATVGLAAGLLAGLGGRVGSLSRWRALPTLDVALLATFVGAWQYRTLPTETGPQVGWFALPAIAAAAAAGAVALHWRGNRSSLTSNALLLLAGVNLAAWAWMRREGFSKAILATNAPGWLDRFAAAAAISCGLVTTALGLAALTLAIAAPGRAPATSPTT
;
A
#
# COMPACT_ATOMS: atom_id res chain seq x y z
N LEU A 1 -7.50 -36.60 25.23
CA LEU A 1 -8.11 -36.66 23.91
C LEU A 1 -8.12 -38.10 23.44
N LEU A 2 -9.26 -38.56 22.90
CA LEU A 2 -9.36 -39.86 22.25
C LEU A 2 -9.28 -39.65 20.74
N VAL A 3 -8.39 -40.36 20.08
CA VAL A 3 -8.27 -40.41 18.62
C VAL A 3 -8.37 -41.89 18.24
N ASP A 4 -9.37 -42.26 17.50
CA ASP A 4 -9.69 -43.65 17.11
C ASP A 4 -9.72 -44.62 18.33
N ASP A 5 -10.39 -44.18 19.42
CA ASP A 5 -10.47 -44.85 20.70
C ASP A 5 -9.16 -45.09 21.46
N VAL A 6 -8.04 -44.48 20.99
CA VAL A 6 -6.75 -44.50 21.67
C VAL A 6 -6.60 -43.24 22.49
N ALA A 7 -6.25 -43.38 23.77
CA ALA A 7 -5.97 -42.26 24.65
C ALA A 7 -4.61 -41.64 24.26
N VAL A 8 -4.67 -40.41 23.75
CA VAL A 8 -3.47 -39.62 23.40
C VAL A 8 -3.21 -38.60 24.49
N SER A 9 -2.02 -38.66 25.09
CA SER A 9 -1.55 -37.64 26.02
C SER A 9 -1.17 -36.37 25.26
N ILE A 10 -1.84 -35.26 25.60
CA ILE A 10 -1.47 -33.94 25.07
C ILE A 10 -0.75 -33.19 26.19
N ILE A 11 0.52 -32.88 25.96
CA ILE A 11 1.28 -31.97 26.81
C ILE A 11 1.07 -30.56 26.26
N VAL A 12 0.42 -29.70 27.04
CA VAL A 12 0.23 -28.28 26.69
C VAL A 12 1.24 -27.47 27.48
N GLU A 13 2.19 -26.88 26.80
CA GLU A 13 3.14 -25.94 27.39
C GLU A 13 2.63 -24.51 27.13
N SER A 14 2.38 -23.76 28.21
CA SER A 14 2.00 -22.34 28.10
C SER A 14 3.25 -21.49 28.15
N VAL A 15 3.64 -20.90 27.03
CA VAL A 15 4.77 -19.98 26.94
C VAL A 15 4.23 -18.54 26.93
N TRP A 16 4.69 -17.73 27.91
CA TRP A 16 4.39 -16.30 27.90
C TRP A 16 5.17 -15.60 26.79
N MET A 17 4.46 -14.88 25.92
CA MET A 17 5.05 -14.12 24.83
C MET A 17 4.93 -12.62 25.13
N PRO A 18 6.03 -11.85 25.02
CA PRO A 18 5.98 -10.41 25.19
C PRO A 18 5.08 -9.76 24.13
N ALA A 19 4.48 -8.62 24.50
CA ALA A 19 3.64 -7.86 23.58
C ALA A 19 4.40 -7.49 22.28
N ALA A 20 3.66 -7.38 21.19
CA ALA A 20 4.22 -7.00 19.90
C ALA A 20 4.99 -5.67 19.98
N SER A 21 6.23 -5.63 19.50
CA SER A 21 6.99 -4.38 19.43
C SER A 21 6.35 -3.41 18.44
N ARG A 22 6.12 -2.16 18.85
CA ARG A 22 5.62 -1.06 18.01
C ARG A 22 6.74 -0.26 17.34
N THR A 23 8.00 -0.53 17.68
CA THR A 23 9.16 0.19 17.13
C THR A 23 9.17 0.25 15.60
N PRO A 24 8.86 -0.81 14.83
CA PRO A 24 8.87 -0.76 13.37
C PRO A 24 7.74 0.07 12.76
N VAL A 25 6.67 0.33 13.51
CA VAL A 25 5.47 1.05 13.02
C VAL A 25 5.80 2.51 12.71
N TRP A 26 6.56 3.18 13.56
CA TRP A 26 6.87 4.60 13.39
C TRP A 26 7.70 4.90 12.13
N PRO A 27 8.85 4.23 11.90
CA PRO A 27 9.59 4.45 10.66
C PRO A 27 8.80 4.02 9.42
N GLY A 28 7.99 2.96 9.51
CA GLY A 28 7.09 2.59 8.41
C GLY A 28 6.09 3.70 8.10
N ALA A 29 5.42 4.24 9.12
CA ALA A 29 4.46 5.33 8.94
C ALA A 29 5.11 6.61 8.37
N THR A 30 6.30 6.98 8.82
CA THR A 30 7.02 8.15 8.28
C THR A 30 7.44 7.97 6.83
N VAL A 31 7.96 6.80 6.46
CA VAL A 31 8.30 6.47 5.07
C VAL A 31 7.05 6.50 4.18
N GLY A 32 5.96 5.90 4.63
CA GLY A 32 4.70 5.90 3.89
C GLY A 32 4.10 7.30 3.74
N LEU A 33 4.14 8.11 4.80
CA LEU A 33 3.68 9.51 4.75
C LEU A 33 4.50 10.33 3.73
N ALA A 34 5.83 10.23 3.79
CA ALA A 34 6.71 10.92 2.85
C ALA A 34 6.43 10.49 1.40
N ALA A 35 6.28 9.18 1.16
CA ALA A 35 5.96 8.63 -0.16
C ALA A 35 4.62 9.16 -0.68
N GLY A 36 3.58 9.17 0.14
CA GLY A 36 2.26 9.68 -0.22
C GLY A 36 2.26 11.19 -0.51
N LEU A 37 2.98 11.98 0.29
CA LEU A 37 3.13 13.41 0.07
C LEU A 37 3.88 13.71 -1.23
N LEU A 38 4.96 12.99 -1.52
CA LEU A 38 5.70 13.13 -2.78
C LEU A 38 4.82 12.75 -3.98
N ALA A 39 4.01 11.70 -3.88
CA ALA A 39 3.07 11.31 -4.92
C ALA A 39 2.03 12.39 -5.21
N GLY A 40 1.45 12.97 -4.16
CA GLY A 40 0.38 13.95 -4.29
C GLY A 40 0.86 15.36 -4.63
N LEU A 41 1.93 15.82 -3.98
CA LEU A 41 2.43 17.21 -4.11
C LEU A 41 3.57 17.34 -5.13
N GLY A 42 4.32 16.28 -5.40
CA GLY A 42 5.48 16.31 -6.30
C GLY A 42 5.15 16.76 -7.73
N GLY A 43 3.89 16.62 -8.15
CA GLY A 43 3.43 17.14 -9.45
C GLY A 43 3.46 18.66 -9.58
N ARG A 44 3.53 19.39 -8.46
CA ARG A 44 3.60 20.86 -8.42
C ARG A 44 5.05 21.39 -8.55
N VAL A 45 6.04 20.53 -8.35
CA VAL A 45 7.45 20.88 -8.44
C VAL A 45 8.00 20.27 -9.72
N GLY A 46 8.35 21.09 -10.70
CA GLY A 46 8.67 20.68 -12.08
C GLY A 46 9.74 19.58 -12.18
N SER A 47 10.81 19.66 -11.39
CA SER A 47 11.88 18.65 -11.36
C SER A 47 11.46 17.31 -10.73
N LEU A 48 10.54 17.33 -9.78
CA LEU A 48 10.06 16.14 -9.07
C LEU A 48 8.86 15.47 -9.76
N SER A 49 8.23 16.14 -10.72
CA SER A 49 6.98 15.64 -11.32
C SER A 49 7.12 14.25 -11.97
N ARG A 50 8.29 13.97 -12.60
CA ARG A 50 8.57 12.67 -13.23
C ARG A 50 8.85 11.54 -12.25
N TRP A 51 9.31 11.87 -11.03
CA TRP A 51 9.71 10.91 -10.01
C TRP A 51 8.65 10.68 -8.93
N ARG A 52 7.59 11.50 -8.93
CA ARG A 52 6.58 11.53 -7.87
C ARG A 52 5.92 10.19 -7.55
N ALA A 53 5.75 9.32 -8.55
CA ALA A 53 5.08 8.03 -8.37
C ALA A 53 6.02 6.91 -7.90
N LEU A 54 7.35 7.08 -7.99
CA LEU A 54 8.31 6.05 -7.59
C LEU A 54 8.21 5.65 -6.12
N PRO A 55 8.15 6.58 -5.15
CA PRO A 55 8.04 6.18 -3.75
C PRO A 55 6.78 5.37 -3.44
N THR A 56 5.66 5.66 -4.12
CA THR A 56 4.44 4.85 -3.99
C THR A 56 4.64 3.46 -4.60
N LEU A 57 5.34 3.36 -5.72
CA LEU A 57 5.70 2.09 -6.34
C LEU A 57 6.58 1.25 -5.40
N ASP A 58 7.59 1.86 -4.77
CA ASP A 58 8.47 1.17 -3.82
C ASP A 58 7.70 0.60 -2.62
N VAL A 59 6.80 1.40 -2.03
CA VAL A 59 5.91 0.94 -0.94
C VAL A 59 5.00 -0.20 -1.42
N ALA A 60 4.46 -0.12 -2.62
CA ALA A 60 3.58 -1.15 -3.18
C ALA A 60 4.34 -2.45 -3.50
N LEU A 61 5.57 -2.36 -3.99
CA LEU A 61 6.43 -3.53 -4.22
C LEU A 61 6.82 -4.19 -2.90
N LEU A 62 7.18 -3.41 -1.87
CA LEU A 62 7.45 -3.93 -0.53
C LEU A 62 6.23 -4.67 0.04
N ALA A 63 5.04 -4.06 -0.04
CA ALA A 63 3.80 -4.65 0.42
C ALA A 63 3.46 -5.94 -0.36
N THR A 64 3.70 -5.95 -1.68
CA THR A 64 3.51 -7.15 -2.52
C THR A 64 4.46 -8.27 -2.11
N PHE A 65 5.73 -7.94 -1.90
CA PHE A 65 6.74 -8.91 -1.47
C PHE A 65 6.37 -9.55 -0.12
N VAL A 66 6.04 -8.71 0.87
CA VAL A 66 5.64 -9.19 2.20
C VAL A 66 4.35 -10.02 2.12
N GLY A 67 3.37 -9.55 1.38
CA GLY A 67 2.10 -10.26 1.18
C GLY A 67 2.28 -11.61 0.48
N ALA A 68 3.11 -11.68 -0.56
CA ALA A 68 3.41 -12.92 -1.28
C ALA A 68 4.22 -13.90 -0.42
N TRP A 69 5.19 -13.40 0.35
CA TRP A 69 5.94 -14.24 1.29
C TRP A 69 5.01 -14.89 2.30
N GLN A 70 4.16 -14.10 2.93
CA GLN A 70 3.24 -14.61 3.93
C GLN A 70 2.20 -15.57 3.33
N TYR A 71 1.68 -15.26 2.14
CA TYR A 71 0.76 -16.14 1.44
C TYR A 71 1.35 -17.54 1.21
N ARG A 72 2.65 -17.62 0.83
CA ARG A 72 3.35 -18.89 0.62
C ARG A 72 3.59 -19.70 1.89
N THR A 73 3.56 -19.06 3.05
CA THR A 73 3.87 -19.67 4.35
C THR A 73 2.63 -19.86 5.22
N LEU A 74 1.44 -19.53 4.70
CA LEU A 74 0.19 -19.81 5.36
C LEU A 74 -0.07 -21.31 5.46
N PRO A 75 -0.58 -21.79 6.61
CA PRO A 75 -1.10 -23.13 6.73
C PRO A 75 -2.23 -23.37 5.72
N THR A 76 -2.29 -24.58 5.15
CA THR A 76 -3.30 -24.97 4.15
C THR A 76 -4.74 -24.86 4.66
N GLU A 77 -4.91 -24.99 5.97
CA GLU A 77 -6.21 -24.94 6.67
C GLU A 77 -6.81 -23.52 6.68
N THR A 78 -6.01 -22.46 6.46
CA THR A 78 -6.51 -21.08 6.48
C THR A 78 -7.24 -20.67 5.21
N GLY A 79 -7.22 -21.51 4.18
CA GLY A 79 -7.78 -21.21 2.87
C GLY A 79 -7.02 -20.13 2.08
N PRO A 80 -7.40 -19.90 0.82
CA PRO A 80 -6.70 -18.97 -0.05
C PRO A 80 -6.97 -17.52 0.34
N GLN A 81 -5.94 -16.84 0.82
CA GLN A 81 -5.96 -15.41 1.18
C GLN A 81 -5.37 -14.54 0.04
N VAL A 82 -5.94 -14.66 -1.17
CA VAL A 82 -5.42 -14.01 -2.39
C VAL A 82 -5.24 -12.50 -2.23
N GLY A 83 -6.10 -11.84 -1.46
CA GLY A 83 -6.00 -10.40 -1.18
C GLY A 83 -4.69 -9.98 -0.51
N TRP A 84 -3.97 -10.91 0.10
CA TRP A 84 -2.71 -10.61 0.80
C TRP A 84 -1.59 -10.16 -0.15
N PHE A 85 -1.59 -10.60 -1.40
CA PHE A 85 -0.63 -10.15 -2.40
C PHE A 85 -1.29 -9.46 -3.61
N ALA A 86 -2.55 -9.78 -3.92
CA ALA A 86 -3.23 -9.21 -5.09
C ALA A 86 -3.46 -7.70 -4.96
N LEU A 87 -3.94 -7.23 -3.79
CA LEU A 87 -4.18 -5.79 -3.58
C LEU A 87 -2.90 -4.95 -3.74
N PRO A 88 -1.78 -5.27 -3.08
CA PRO A 88 -0.57 -4.49 -3.28
C PRO A 88 0.04 -4.69 -4.67
N ALA A 89 -0.14 -5.84 -5.34
CA ALA A 89 0.27 -6.04 -6.72
C ALA A 89 -0.50 -5.14 -7.69
N ILE A 90 -1.82 -4.97 -7.50
CA ILE A 90 -2.62 -4.00 -8.26
C ILE A 90 -2.13 -2.57 -8.00
N ALA A 91 -1.81 -2.25 -6.74
CA ALA A 91 -1.24 -0.95 -6.38
C ALA A 91 0.11 -0.72 -7.08
N ALA A 92 0.99 -1.72 -7.11
CA ALA A 92 2.28 -1.66 -7.79
C ALA A 92 2.10 -1.46 -9.31
N ALA A 93 1.19 -2.20 -9.94
CA ALA A 93 0.90 -2.05 -11.36
C ALA A 93 0.35 -0.65 -11.70
N ALA A 94 -0.55 -0.12 -10.88
CA ALA A 94 -1.09 1.22 -11.04
C ALA A 94 0.00 2.30 -10.86
N ALA A 95 0.84 2.19 -9.84
CA ALA A 95 1.95 3.11 -9.60
C ALA A 95 2.99 3.04 -10.73
N ALA A 96 3.32 1.84 -11.22
CA ALA A 96 4.20 1.64 -12.37
C ALA A 96 3.62 2.27 -13.66
N GLY A 97 2.32 2.13 -13.87
CA GLY A 97 1.61 2.82 -14.96
C GLY A 97 1.73 4.34 -14.87
N ALA A 98 1.59 4.91 -13.67
CA ALA A 98 1.78 6.34 -13.44
C ALA A 98 3.23 6.78 -13.73
N VAL A 99 4.24 6.00 -13.32
CA VAL A 99 5.65 6.23 -13.65
C VAL A 99 5.86 6.21 -15.17
N ALA A 100 5.36 5.18 -15.85
CA ALA A 100 5.52 5.00 -17.29
C ALA A 100 4.91 6.15 -18.10
N LEU A 101 3.73 6.64 -17.70
CA LEU A 101 3.09 7.82 -18.33
C LEU A 101 3.97 9.06 -18.23
N HIS A 102 4.58 9.29 -17.07
CA HIS A 102 5.45 10.44 -16.86
C HIS A 102 6.73 10.38 -17.70
N TRP A 103 7.32 9.19 -17.81
CA TRP A 103 8.54 8.98 -18.60
C TRP A 103 8.30 9.09 -20.10
N ARG A 104 7.11 8.72 -20.58
CA ARG A 104 6.70 8.88 -21.99
C ARG A 104 6.33 10.32 -22.35
N GLY A 105 6.49 11.27 -21.43
CA GLY A 105 6.12 12.66 -21.66
C GLY A 105 4.62 12.93 -21.75
N ASN A 106 3.81 11.93 -21.48
CA ASN A 106 2.35 12.09 -21.44
C ASN A 106 1.98 12.82 -20.13
N ARG A 107 1.74 14.12 -20.26
CA ARG A 107 1.38 15.01 -19.14
C ARG A 107 -0.11 14.95 -18.78
N SER A 108 -0.84 13.89 -19.15
CA SER A 108 -2.21 13.71 -18.70
C SER A 108 -2.22 13.57 -17.17
N SER A 109 -2.38 14.70 -16.49
CA SER A 109 -2.44 14.76 -15.03
C SER A 109 -3.62 13.95 -14.48
N LEU A 110 -4.73 13.90 -15.22
CA LEU A 110 -5.93 13.17 -14.83
C LEU A 110 -5.68 11.66 -14.74
N THR A 111 -5.15 11.05 -15.81
CA THR A 111 -4.88 9.60 -15.84
C THR A 111 -3.84 9.21 -14.77
N SER A 112 -2.77 10.00 -14.63
CA SER A 112 -1.76 9.73 -13.61
C SER A 112 -2.31 9.84 -12.19
N ASN A 113 -3.16 10.83 -11.93
CA ASN A 113 -3.80 10.98 -10.62
C ASN A 113 -4.79 9.86 -10.35
N ALA A 114 -5.54 9.39 -11.36
CA ALA A 114 -6.44 8.24 -11.24
C ALA A 114 -5.67 6.95 -10.92
N LEU A 115 -4.53 6.71 -11.56
CA LEU A 115 -3.67 5.56 -11.27
C LEU A 115 -3.07 5.63 -9.85
N LEU A 116 -2.63 6.81 -9.41
CA LEU A 116 -2.14 7.00 -8.05
C LEU A 116 -3.26 6.84 -7.01
N LEU A 117 -4.46 7.33 -7.30
CA LEU A 117 -5.64 7.09 -6.46
C LEU A 117 -5.92 5.58 -6.33
N LEU A 118 -5.92 4.84 -7.45
CA LEU A 118 -6.10 3.39 -7.45
C LEU A 118 -5.02 2.69 -6.62
N ALA A 119 -3.75 3.08 -6.78
CA ALA A 119 -2.66 2.55 -5.97
C ALA A 119 -2.87 2.82 -4.49
N GLY A 120 -3.24 4.05 -4.13
CA GLY A 120 -3.49 4.47 -2.75
C GLY A 120 -4.60 3.67 -2.07
N VAL A 121 -5.74 3.52 -2.73
CA VAL A 121 -6.90 2.76 -2.21
C VAL A 121 -6.51 1.30 -1.96
N ASN A 122 -5.80 0.65 -2.90
CA ASN A 122 -5.39 -0.75 -2.74
C ASN A 122 -4.37 -0.93 -1.61
N LEU A 123 -3.41 0.00 -1.45
CA LEU A 123 -2.46 -0.02 -0.33
C LEU A 123 -3.17 0.15 1.02
N ALA A 124 -4.10 1.11 1.11
CA ALA A 124 -4.85 1.33 2.34
C ALA A 124 -5.73 0.12 2.69
N ALA A 125 -6.41 -0.48 1.70
CA ALA A 125 -7.22 -1.67 1.88
C ALA A 125 -6.37 -2.86 2.35
N TRP A 126 -5.22 -3.10 1.72
CA TRP A 126 -4.30 -4.16 2.12
C TRP A 126 -3.82 -3.98 3.57
N ALA A 127 -3.37 -2.78 3.92
CA ALA A 127 -2.89 -2.50 5.27
C ALA A 127 -4.00 -2.60 6.32
N TRP A 128 -5.23 -2.21 5.97
CA TRP A 128 -6.39 -2.37 6.84
C TRP A 128 -6.72 -3.84 7.13
N MET A 129 -6.62 -4.72 6.13
CA MET A 129 -6.80 -6.16 6.33
C MET A 129 -5.76 -6.74 7.31
N ARG A 130 -4.60 -6.10 7.42
CA ARG A 130 -3.48 -6.53 8.27
C ARG A 130 -3.40 -5.81 9.62
N ARG A 131 -4.35 -4.94 9.95
CA ARG A 131 -4.32 -4.12 11.17
C ARG A 131 -4.13 -4.93 12.46
N GLU A 132 -4.61 -6.17 12.49
CA GLU A 132 -4.45 -7.05 13.65
C GLU A 132 -2.97 -7.44 13.91
N GLY A 133 -2.13 -7.45 12.89
CA GLY A 133 -0.69 -7.72 13.01
C GLY A 133 0.05 -6.70 13.89
N PHE A 134 -0.51 -5.50 14.08
CA PHE A 134 0.08 -4.50 14.99
C PHE A 134 -0.01 -4.89 16.47
N SER A 135 -1.00 -5.70 16.84
CA SER A 135 -1.26 -6.11 18.24
C SER A 135 -0.86 -7.56 18.53
N LYS A 136 -0.83 -8.42 17.50
CA LYS A 136 -0.50 -9.85 17.69
C LYS A 136 1.00 -10.04 17.89
N ALA A 137 1.40 -10.73 18.96
CA ALA A 137 2.79 -11.08 19.22
C ALA A 137 3.34 -12.10 18.22
N ILE A 138 2.50 -13.04 17.80
CA ILE A 138 2.82 -14.11 16.84
C ILE A 138 1.96 -13.91 15.59
N LEU A 139 2.60 -13.98 14.42
CA LEU A 139 1.94 -14.05 13.13
C LEU A 139 1.85 -15.52 12.69
N ALA A 140 0.79 -15.89 12.01
CA ALA A 140 0.59 -17.24 11.48
C ALA A 140 1.50 -17.56 10.27
N THR A 141 2.59 -16.82 10.10
CA THR A 141 3.55 -16.95 8.99
C THR A 141 4.96 -16.87 9.51
N ASN A 142 5.94 -17.35 8.74
CA ASN A 142 7.36 -17.26 9.09
C ASN A 142 8.01 -15.91 8.67
N ALA A 143 7.24 -14.98 8.14
CA ALA A 143 7.76 -13.65 7.85
C ALA A 143 8.10 -12.89 9.16
N PRO A 144 9.21 -12.14 9.19
CA PRO A 144 9.58 -11.38 10.37
C PRO A 144 8.49 -10.37 10.75
N GLY A 145 8.00 -10.43 12.00
CA GLY A 145 6.91 -9.57 12.46
C GLY A 145 7.23 -8.07 12.39
N TRP A 146 8.51 -7.68 12.51
CA TRP A 146 8.92 -6.29 12.34
C TRP A 146 8.72 -5.79 10.90
N LEU A 147 9.01 -6.65 9.90
CA LEU A 147 8.87 -6.31 8.49
C LEU A 147 7.40 -6.18 8.10
N ASP A 148 6.54 -7.07 8.58
CA ASP A 148 5.09 -6.97 8.38
C ASP A 148 4.53 -5.66 8.94
N ARG A 149 4.87 -5.31 10.18
CA ARG A 149 4.42 -4.06 10.82
C ARG A 149 4.94 -2.81 10.13
N PHE A 150 6.22 -2.83 9.73
CA PHE A 150 6.81 -1.74 8.94
C PHE A 150 6.08 -1.56 7.61
N ALA A 151 5.93 -2.64 6.83
CA ALA A 151 5.26 -2.60 5.53
C ALA A 151 3.79 -2.19 5.63
N ALA A 152 3.05 -2.71 6.63
CA ALA A 152 1.67 -2.34 6.84
C ALA A 152 1.52 -0.87 7.26
N ALA A 153 2.40 -0.35 8.13
CA ALA A 153 2.41 1.06 8.53
C ALA A 153 2.77 1.98 7.34
N ALA A 154 3.75 1.60 6.54
CA ALA A 154 4.11 2.34 5.33
C ALA A 154 2.96 2.35 4.31
N ALA A 155 2.34 1.20 4.08
CA ALA A 155 1.24 1.07 3.12
C ALA A 155 -0.01 1.86 3.55
N ILE A 156 -0.40 1.84 4.84
CA ILE A 156 -1.58 2.59 5.29
C ILE A 156 -1.35 4.09 5.20
N SER A 157 -0.19 4.59 5.63
CA SER A 157 0.13 6.02 5.58
C SER A 157 0.26 6.52 4.14
N CYS A 158 1.00 5.81 3.29
CA CYS A 158 1.12 6.13 1.87
C CYS A 158 -0.25 6.06 1.18
N GLY A 159 -1.00 4.99 1.41
CA GLY A 159 -2.30 4.74 0.81
C GLY A 159 -3.32 5.83 1.14
N LEU A 160 -3.46 6.19 2.41
CA LEU A 160 -4.39 7.23 2.84
C LEU A 160 -4.04 8.60 2.27
N VAL A 161 -2.77 9.00 2.33
CA VAL A 161 -2.32 10.29 1.82
C VAL A 161 -2.46 10.36 0.29
N THR A 162 -2.02 9.33 -0.43
CA THR A 162 -2.13 9.28 -1.89
C THR A 162 -3.59 9.28 -2.33
N THR A 163 -4.46 8.57 -1.62
CA THR A 163 -5.91 8.56 -1.89
C THR A 163 -6.52 9.94 -1.67
N ALA A 164 -6.25 10.58 -0.53
CA ALA A 164 -6.80 11.90 -0.20
C ALA A 164 -6.35 12.97 -1.20
N LEU A 165 -5.06 13.03 -1.50
CA LEU A 165 -4.51 14.01 -2.45
C LEU A 165 -4.91 13.71 -3.90
N GLY A 166 -4.98 12.41 -4.28
CA GLY A 166 -5.47 11.99 -5.60
C GLY A 166 -6.93 12.37 -5.81
N LEU A 167 -7.79 12.14 -4.82
CA LEU A 167 -9.19 12.51 -4.85
C LEU A 167 -9.35 14.04 -4.95
N ALA A 168 -8.63 14.79 -4.12
CA ALA A 168 -8.65 16.25 -4.17
C ALA A 168 -8.20 16.79 -5.55
N ALA A 169 -7.17 16.19 -6.15
CA ALA A 169 -6.70 16.60 -7.47
C ALA A 169 -7.75 16.31 -8.57
N LEU A 170 -8.44 15.17 -8.49
CA LEU A 170 -9.51 14.82 -9.43
C LEU A 170 -10.73 15.73 -9.28
N THR A 171 -11.17 16.00 -8.06
CA THR A 171 -12.32 16.90 -7.85
C THR A 171 -12.04 18.31 -8.34
N LEU A 172 -10.83 18.84 -8.11
CA LEU A 172 -10.43 20.14 -8.64
C LEU A 172 -10.36 20.17 -10.17
N ALA A 173 -9.89 19.08 -10.79
CA ALA A 173 -9.85 18.98 -12.25
C ALA A 173 -11.26 18.95 -12.90
N ILE A 174 -12.22 18.32 -12.23
CA ILE A 174 -13.62 18.25 -12.68
C ILE A 174 -14.34 19.61 -12.45
N ALA A 175 -14.05 20.26 -11.32
CA ALA A 175 -14.67 21.52 -10.95
C ALA A 175 -14.15 22.74 -11.74
N ALA A 176 -13.01 22.61 -12.45
CA ALA A 176 -12.48 23.65 -13.32
C ALA A 176 -13.10 23.53 -14.72
N PRO A 177 -14.28 24.13 -15.02
CA PRO A 177 -14.86 24.11 -16.36
C PRO A 177 -13.89 24.81 -17.31
N GLY A 178 -13.66 24.20 -18.48
CA GLY A 178 -12.64 24.56 -19.43
C GLY A 178 -12.48 26.07 -19.63
N ARG A 179 -11.28 26.55 -19.37
CA ARG A 179 -10.87 27.83 -19.95
C ARG A 179 -10.90 27.64 -21.45
N ALA A 180 -11.95 28.18 -22.07
CA ALA A 180 -11.99 28.34 -23.53
C ALA A 180 -10.67 28.98 -23.99
N PRO A 181 -9.99 28.46 -25.02
CA PRO A 181 -8.82 29.11 -25.54
C PRO A 181 -9.20 30.56 -25.87
N ALA A 182 -8.47 31.51 -25.28
CA ALA A 182 -8.64 32.91 -25.61
C ALA A 182 -8.55 33.03 -27.14
N THR A 183 -9.66 33.35 -27.79
CA THR A 183 -9.67 33.69 -29.22
C THR A 183 -8.73 34.89 -29.37
N SER A 184 -7.58 34.66 -30.00
CA SER A 184 -6.66 35.73 -30.39
C SER A 184 -7.47 36.72 -31.25
N PRO A 185 -7.47 38.01 -30.91
CA PRO A 185 -8.08 39.01 -31.82
C PRO A 185 -7.25 39.00 -33.09
N THR A 186 -7.89 38.63 -34.22
CA THR A 186 -7.36 38.84 -35.57
C THR A 186 -7.38 40.34 -35.82
N THR A 187 -6.21 40.95 -35.82
CA THR A 187 -5.95 42.27 -36.41
C THR A 187 -5.37 42.11 -37.78
#